data_560d937c54c89305cef274192d2d5ba2
#
_entry.id   560d937c54c89305cef274192d2d5ba2
#
_cell.length_a   1.000
_cell.length_b   1.000
_cell.length_c   1.000
_cell.angle_alpha   90.00
_cell.angle_beta   90.00
_cell.angle_gamma   90.00
#
_symmetry.space_group_name_H-M   'P 1'
#
loop_
_entity.id
_entity.type
_entity.pdbx_description
1 polymer ?
#
loop_
_entity_poly.entity_id
_entity_poly.type
_entity_poly.pdbx_seq_one_letter_code
_entity_poly.pdbx_strand_id
1 'polypeptide(L)'
;MKLQPNPVSLIVTLIVLVPVLSAAPVFAQDPVVGVPNPESLFTDKNPKLNANKQVAFRIMRDLLQCNHWDEADKWLTPEYIQHNPNVTSGRDAVVKFFGSRPKTPTCDKLQTRVVAVLADGDLVLVATPREYKDPKDPSKSYTSTWFDMWRIENGKAGEHWDSAMKQ
;
A
#
# COMPACT_ATOMS: atom_id res chain seq x y z
N MET A 1 -49.27 -80.53 22.64
CA MET A 1 -48.15 -79.63 22.85
C MET A 1 -48.11 -78.61 21.67
N LYS A 2 -48.66 -77.39 21.88
CA LYS A 2 -48.75 -76.37 20.83
C LYS A 2 -47.55 -75.40 20.96
N LEU A 3 -46.74 -75.40 19.95
CA LEU A 3 -45.64 -74.42 19.84
C LEU A 3 -46.20 -73.08 19.39
N GLN A 4 -45.97 -72.04 20.18
CA GLN A 4 -46.28 -70.65 19.78
C GLN A 4 -45.06 -70.04 18.99
N PRO A 5 -45.33 -69.31 17.95
CA PRO A 5 -44.25 -68.63 17.23
C PRO A 5 -43.82 -67.33 17.96
N ASN A 6 -42.54 -67.15 18.11
CA ASN A 6 -41.94 -65.91 18.63
C ASN A 6 -42.08 -64.74 17.63
N PRO A 7 -42.44 -63.53 18.08
CA PRO A 7 -42.48 -62.40 17.22
C PRO A 7 -41.04 -61.90 16.95
N VAL A 8 -40.65 -61.85 15.67
CA VAL A 8 -39.43 -61.23 15.20
C VAL A 8 -39.62 -59.70 15.23
N SER A 9 -38.96 -59.07 16.15
CA SER A 9 -38.98 -57.60 16.25
C SER A 9 -38.08 -57.00 15.15
N LEU A 10 -38.72 -56.33 14.17
CA LEU A 10 -38.01 -55.63 13.08
C LEU A 10 -37.55 -54.26 13.60
N ILE A 11 -36.27 -54.12 13.88
CA ILE A 11 -35.66 -52.78 14.22
C ILE A 11 -35.42 -52.03 12.92
N VAL A 12 -36.24 -51.03 12.63
CA VAL A 12 -36.02 -50.09 11.52
C VAL A 12 -35.06 -48.99 12.00
N THR A 13 -33.80 -49.08 11.59
CA THR A 13 -32.82 -48.04 11.86
C THR A 13 -33.06 -46.89 10.89
N LEU A 14 -33.57 -45.78 11.39
CA LEU A 14 -33.74 -44.54 10.63
C LEU A 14 -32.38 -43.86 10.48
N ILE A 15 -31.78 -43.96 9.28
CA ILE A 15 -30.54 -43.20 8.95
C ILE A 15 -30.96 -41.78 8.64
N VAL A 16 -30.71 -40.84 9.57
CA VAL A 16 -30.84 -39.39 9.34
C VAL A 16 -29.63 -38.91 8.57
N LEU A 17 -29.80 -38.66 7.27
CA LEU A 17 -28.78 -38.03 6.43
C LEU A 17 -28.75 -36.54 6.81
N VAL A 18 -27.75 -36.11 7.59
CA VAL A 18 -27.47 -34.68 7.86
C VAL A 18 -26.75 -34.13 6.64
N PRO A 19 -27.30 -33.13 5.92
CA PRO A 19 -26.57 -32.50 4.82
C PRO A 19 -25.37 -31.75 5.40
N VAL A 20 -24.16 -32.18 5.06
CA VAL A 20 -22.93 -31.41 5.29
C VAL A 20 -22.97 -30.22 4.34
N LEU A 21 -23.40 -29.06 4.83
CA LEU A 21 -23.19 -27.81 4.09
C LEU A 21 -21.67 -27.59 3.97
N SER A 22 -21.12 -27.88 2.81
CA SER A 22 -19.77 -27.45 2.45
C SER A 22 -19.77 -25.93 2.37
N ALA A 23 -19.27 -25.25 3.41
CA ALA A 23 -18.98 -23.83 3.32
C ALA A 23 -17.93 -23.67 2.20
N ALA A 24 -18.28 -22.99 1.11
CA ALA A 24 -17.33 -22.63 0.08
C ALA A 24 -16.19 -21.84 0.75
N PRO A 25 -14.92 -22.07 0.37
CA PRO A 25 -13.80 -21.31 0.94
C PRO A 25 -14.04 -19.84 0.67
N VAL A 26 -14.18 -19.05 1.73
CA VAL A 26 -14.15 -17.59 1.63
C VAL A 26 -12.69 -17.24 1.32
N PHE A 27 -12.40 -16.90 0.07
CA PHE A 27 -11.08 -16.38 -0.31
C PHE A 27 -10.90 -15.04 0.41
N ALA A 28 -10.02 -15.03 1.41
CA ALA A 28 -9.54 -13.79 1.98
C ALA A 28 -8.71 -13.05 0.92
N GLN A 29 -8.72 -11.72 0.95
CA GLN A 29 -7.86 -10.92 0.08
C GLN A 29 -6.39 -11.28 0.34
N ASP A 30 -5.64 -11.57 -0.72
CA ASP A 30 -4.18 -11.68 -0.63
C ASP A 30 -3.59 -10.32 -0.24
N PRO A 31 -2.69 -10.27 0.77
CA PRO A 31 -2.12 -9.02 1.21
C PRO A 31 -1.20 -8.40 0.15
N VAL A 32 -1.26 -7.08 0.01
CA VAL A 32 -0.31 -6.34 -0.83
C VAL A 32 1.05 -6.35 -0.15
N VAL A 33 2.06 -6.88 -0.83
CA VAL A 33 3.42 -7.07 -0.30
C VAL A 33 4.42 -6.27 -1.13
N GLY A 34 5.33 -5.54 -0.49
CA GLY A 34 6.46 -4.89 -1.15
C GLY A 34 7.57 -5.87 -1.48
N VAL A 35 8.44 -5.48 -2.43
CA VAL A 35 9.63 -6.28 -2.79
C VAL A 35 10.67 -6.29 -1.65
N PRO A 36 11.51 -7.33 -1.56
CA PRO A 36 12.54 -7.43 -0.51
C PRO A 36 13.60 -6.31 -0.56
N ASN A 37 13.94 -5.84 -1.76
CA ASN A 37 14.89 -4.73 -1.97
C ASN A 37 14.21 -3.59 -2.72
N PRO A 38 13.51 -2.66 -2.02
CA PRO A 38 12.76 -1.59 -2.66
C PRO A 38 13.64 -0.60 -3.42
N GLU A 39 14.89 -0.37 -3.00
CA GLU A 39 15.79 0.59 -3.64
C GLU A 39 16.13 0.18 -5.08
N SER A 40 16.19 -1.11 -5.38
CA SER A 40 16.47 -1.62 -6.73
C SER A 40 15.43 -1.20 -7.77
N LEU A 41 14.21 -0.89 -7.35
CA LEU A 41 13.13 -0.44 -8.24
C LEU A 41 13.32 1.00 -8.75
N PHE A 42 14.14 1.81 -8.04
CA PHE A 42 14.40 3.21 -8.40
C PHE A 42 15.54 3.37 -9.40
N THR A 43 15.95 2.31 -10.06
CA THR A 43 16.96 2.34 -11.12
C THR A 43 16.33 2.09 -12.50
N ASP A 44 16.98 2.57 -13.56
CA ASP A 44 16.56 2.35 -14.93
C ASP A 44 17.76 2.33 -15.88
N LYS A 45 17.65 1.59 -17.01
CA LYS A 45 18.67 1.57 -18.05
C LYS A 45 18.70 2.86 -18.86
N ASN A 46 17.57 3.53 -19.00
CA ASN A 46 17.47 4.84 -19.63
C ASN A 46 17.97 5.91 -18.63
N PRO A 47 19.03 6.68 -18.95
CA PRO A 47 19.61 7.65 -18.02
C PRO A 47 18.63 8.73 -17.53
N LYS A 48 17.71 9.19 -18.40
CA LYS A 48 16.68 10.18 -18.02
C LYS A 48 15.68 9.58 -17.04
N LEU A 49 15.14 8.38 -17.33
CA LEU A 49 14.20 7.70 -16.43
C LEU A 49 14.87 7.34 -15.11
N ASN A 50 16.15 6.92 -15.15
CA ASN A 50 16.94 6.68 -13.95
C ASN A 50 17.05 7.94 -13.08
N ALA A 51 17.43 9.08 -13.68
CA ALA A 51 17.52 10.35 -12.95
C ALA A 51 16.17 10.72 -12.31
N ASN A 52 15.05 10.58 -13.03
CA ASN A 52 13.72 10.86 -12.52
C ASN A 52 13.34 9.93 -11.35
N LYS A 53 13.61 8.62 -11.48
CA LYS A 53 13.41 7.65 -10.39
C LYS A 53 14.23 7.98 -9.16
N GLN A 54 15.46 8.48 -9.34
CA GLN A 54 16.31 8.91 -8.21
C GLN A 54 15.72 10.11 -7.46
N VAL A 55 15.07 11.05 -8.14
CA VAL A 55 14.34 12.15 -7.46
C VAL A 55 13.20 11.57 -6.59
N ALA A 56 12.37 10.70 -7.17
CA ALA A 56 11.30 10.02 -6.42
C ALA A 56 11.85 9.20 -5.23
N PHE A 57 12.98 8.51 -5.41
CA PHE A 57 13.68 7.81 -4.33
C PHE A 57 14.03 8.74 -3.16
N ARG A 58 14.60 9.92 -3.47
CA ARG A 58 14.96 10.92 -2.45
C ARG A 58 13.73 11.47 -1.73
N ILE A 59 12.66 11.75 -2.46
CA ILE A 59 11.39 12.18 -1.85
C ILE A 59 10.87 11.09 -0.89
N MET A 60 10.81 9.84 -1.34
CA MET A 60 10.34 8.72 -0.52
C MET A 60 11.18 8.48 0.73
N ARG A 61 12.52 8.49 0.58
CA ARG A 61 13.44 8.20 1.69
C ARG A 61 13.66 9.42 2.57
N ASP A 62 14.13 10.52 1.99
CA ASP A 62 14.65 11.65 2.77
C ASP A 62 13.48 12.49 3.34
N LEU A 63 12.45 12.78 2.54
CA LEU A 63 11.34 13.62 2.96
C LEU A 63 10.25 12.81 3.69
N LEU A 64 9.68 11.79 3.05
CA LEU A 64 8.51 11.09 3.58
C LEU A 64 8.85 10.11 4.71
N GLN A 65 9.92 9.33 4.57
CA GLN A 65 10.33 8.37 5.60
C GLN A 65 11.11 9.03 6.73
N CYS A 66 12.13 9.83 6.39
CA CYS A 66 13.08 10.35 7.37
C CYS A 66 12.77 11.76 7.85
N ASN A 67 11.76 12.40 7.26
CA ASN A 67 11.20 13.69 7.68
C ASN A 67 12.22 14.87 7.59
N HIS A 68 13.14 14.81 6.61
CA HIS A 68 14.13 15.87 6.35
C HIS A 68 13.54 16.97 5.46
N TRP A 69 12.40 17.53 5.88
CA TRP A 69 11.67 18.54 5.09
C TRP A 69 12.42 19.88 4.95
N ASP A 70 13.41 20.13 5.77
CA ASP A 70 14.36 21.24 5.59
C ASP A 70 15.25 21.10 4.34
N GLU A 71 15.32 19.92 3.75
CA GLU A 71 16.00 19.63 2.49
C GLU A 71 15.04 19.59 1.27
N ALA A 72 13.78 19.97 1.46
CA ALA A 72 12.77 19.89 0.40
C ALA A 72 13.13 20.70 -0.85
N ASP A 73 13.89 21.77 -0.71
CA ASP A 73 14.36 22.60 -1.82
C ASP A 73 15.31 21.86 -2.78
N LYS A 74 15.93 20.77 -2.35
CA LYS A 74 16.75 19.91 -3.21
C LYS A 74 15.90 19.08 -4.17
N TRP A 75 14.66 18.73 -3.77
CA TRP A 75 13.83 17.72 -4.45
C TRP A 75 12.49 18.24 -4.98
N LEU A 76 11.99 19.38 -4.47
CA LEU A 76 10.73 20.00 -4.87
C LEU A 76 10.97 21.36 -5.49
N THR A 77 10.22 21.71 -6.55
CA THR A 77 10.20 23.08 -7.08
C THR A 77 9.54 24.05 -6.10
N PRO A 78 9.80 25.36 -6.14
CA PRO A 78 9.11 26.33 -5.29
C PRO A 78 7.60 26.32 -5.46
N GLU A 79 7.12 26.16 -6.69
CA GLU A 79 5.72 26.20 -7.09
C GLU A 79 4.99 24.87 -6.86
N TYR A 80 5.70 23.81 -6.48
CA TYR A 80 5.21 22.43 -6.33
C TYR A 80 3.69 22.28 -6.23
N ILE A 81 3.07 21.75 -7.29
CA ILE A 81 1.62 21.59 -7.38
C ILE A 81 1.19 20.30 -6.67
N GLN A 82 0.24 20.41 -5.76
CA GLN A 82 -0.24 19.29 -4.97
C GLN A 82 -1.72 19.01 -5.29
N HIS A 83 -2.02 17.77 -5.70
CA HIS A 83 -3.39 17.32 -5.97
C HIS A 83 -4.02 16.51 -4.83
N ASN A 84 -3.30 16.28 -3.72
CA ASN A 84 -3.89 15.74 -2.50
C ASN A 84 -4.89 16.75 -1.92
N PRO A 85 -6.19 16.38 -1.74
CA PRO A 85 -7.21 17.33 -1.30
C PRO A 85 -7.03 17.89 0.12
N ASN A 86 -6.08 17.33 0.87
CA ASN A 86 -5.79 17.71 2.26
C ASN A 86 -4.52 18.56 2.39
N VAL A 87 -3.77 18.80 1.30
CA VAL A 87 -2.45 19.47 1.31
C VAL A 87 -2.44 20.62 0.30
N THR A 88 -2.10 21.81 0.75
CA THR A 88 -2.02 22.99 -0.10
C THR A 88 -0.78 22.94 -1.01
N SER A 89 -0.90 23.42 -2.26
CA SER A 89 0.20 23.59 -3.21
C SER A 89 1.23 24.61 -2.71
N GLY A 90 2.44 24.50 -3.26
CA GLY A 90 3.62 25.26 -2.88
C GLY A 90 4.53 24.47 -1.94
N ARG A 91 5.83 24.43 -2.25
CA ARG A 91 6.82 23.72 -1.44
C ARG A 91 6.75 24.10 0.04
N ASP A 92 6.68 25.38 0.35
CA ASP A 92 6.66 25.87 1.73
C ASP A 92 5.40 25.42 2.49
N ALA A 93 4.24 25.34 1.82
CA ALA A 93 3.02 24.82 2.40
C ALA A 93 3.13 23.32 2.71
N VAL A 94 3.73 22.56 1.80
CA VAL A 94 4.00 21.12 1.99
C VAL A 94 4.98 20.89 3.14
N VAL A 95 6.07 21.67 3.19
CA VAL A 95 7.04 21.64 4.29
C VAL A 95 6.36 21.96 5.63
N LYS A 96 5.51 22.98 5.69
CA LYS A 96 4.75 23.32 6.90
C LYS A 96 3.81 22.19 7.34
N PHE A 97 3.17 21.51 6.38
CA PHE A 97 2.22 20.43 6.67
C PHE A 97 2.92 19.18 7.24
N PHE A 98 4.04 18.76 6.64
CA PHE A 98 4.72 17.52 7.00
C PHE A 98 5.87 17.71 8.01
N GLY A 99 6.50 18.89 8.05
CA GLY A 99 7.75 19.14 8.78
C GLY A 99 7.63 19.20 10.31
N SER A 100 6.41 19.07 10.86
CA SER A 100 6.19 19.08 12.32
C SER A 100 6.67 17.81 13.04
N ARG A 101 6.93 16.73 12.30
CA ARG A 101 7.38 15.45 12.87
C ARG A 101 8.89 15.47 13.13
N PRO A 102 9.36 14.73 14.18
CA PRO A 102 10.79 14.60 14.43
C PRO A 102 11.53 13.98 13.24
N LYS A 103 12.73 14.50 12.95
CA LYS A 103 13.60 13.93 11.93
C LYS A 103 14.21 12.62 12.42
N THR A 104 14.39 11.67 11.51
CA THR A 104 15.20 10.49 11.74
C THR A 104 16.67 10.86 11.55
N PRO A 105 17.54 10.75 12.55
CA PRO A 105 18.94 11.23 12.48
C PRO A 105 19.74 10.57 11.37
N THR A 106 19.49 9.28 11.10
CA THR A 106 20.20 8.48 10.08
C THR A 106 19.21 7.96 9.06
N CYS A 107 19.43 8.27 7.79
CA CYS A 107 18.54 7.95 6.68
C CYS A 107 19.28 7.20 5.55
N ASP A 108 19.92 6.09 5.91
CA ASP A 108 20.82 5.36 5.00
C ASP A 108 20.08 4.50 3.98
N LYS A 109 18.92 3.94 4.36
CA LYS A 109 18.16 2.99 3.56
C LYS A 109 16.67 3.32 3.51
N LEU A 110 16.05 3.05 2.36
CA LEU A 110 14.60 3.07 2.24
C LEU A 110 14.01 1.82 2.90
N GLN A 111 13.35 2.01 4.03
CA GLN A 111 12.65 0.96 4.78
C GLN A 111 11.16 0.85 4.36
N THR A 112 10.62 1.91 3.76
CA THR A 112 9.26 1.93 3.22
C THR A 112 9.11 0.81 2.20
N ARG A 113 8.12 -0.05 2.41
CA ARG A 113 7.82 -1.14 1.47
C ARG A 113 7.32 -0.57 0.16
N VAL A 114 7.85 -1.04 -0.97
CA VAL A 114 7.48 -0.62 -2.32
C VAL A 114 7.11 -1.84 -3.15
N VAL A 115 6.01 -1.77 -3.88
CA VAL A 115 5.52 -2.82 -4.78
C VAL A 115 6.14 -2.66 -6.16
N ALA A 116 6.10 -1.42 -6.69
CA ALA A 116 6.59 -1.10 -8.03
C ALA A 116 7.01 0.37 -8.14
N VAL A 117 7.94 0.66 -9.05
CA VAL A 117 8.30 2.01 -9.49
C VAL A 117 8.33 2.03 -11.00
N LEU A 118 7.44 2.81 -11.60
CA LEU A 118 7.34 3.00 -13.04
C LEU A 118 7.76 4.41 -13.41
N ALA A 119 8.43 4.58 -14.53
CA ALA A 119 8.76 5.90 -15.07
C ALA A 119 8.49 5.93 -16.57
N ASP A 120 7.85 7.01 -17.03
CA ASP A 120 7.64 7.28 -18.45
C ASP A 120 7.71 8.80 -18.68
N GLY A 121 8.51 9.22 -19.66
CA GLY A 121 8.73 10.64 -19.94
C GLY A 121 9.30 11.39 -18.75
N ASP A 122 8.50 12.26 -18.17
CA ASP A 122 8.77 13.06 -16.96
C ASP A 122 8.02 12.57 -15.71
N LEU A 123 7.21 11.52 -15.84
CA LEU A 123 6.41 10.98 -14.75
C LEU A 123 7.11 9.81 -14.06
N VAL A 124 7.00 9.76 -12.73
CA VAL A 124 7.39 8.62 -11.91
C VAL A 124 6.24 8.25 -10.99
N LEU A 125 5.80 6.99 -11.05
CA LEU A 125 4.79 6.42 -10.18
C LEU A 125 5.43 5.43 -9.22
N VAL A 126 5.12 5.55 -7.94
CA VAL A 126 5.52 4.63 -6.87
C VAL A 126 4.28 4.01 -6.25
N ALA A 127 4.22 2.68 -6.25
CA ALA A 127 3.16 1.90 -5.61
C ALA A 127 3.66 1.32 -4.29
N THR A 128 2.94 1.59 -3.20
CA THR A 128 3.30 1.12 -1.84
C THR A 128 2.15 0.34 -1.20
N PRO A 129 2.42 -0.71 -0.39
CA PRO A 129 1.38 -1.32 0.43
C PRO A 129 0.96 -0.38 1.56
N ARG A 130 -0.34 -0.27 1.77
CA ARG A 130 -0.90 0.48 2.90
C ARG A 130 -1.86 -0.41 3.67
N GLU A 131 -1.71 -0.43 4.98
CA GLU A 131 -2.60 -1.17 5.88
C GLU A 131 -3.73 -0.26 6.38
N TYR A 132 -4.94 -0.80 6.40
CA TYR A 132 -6.15 -0.15 6.88
C TYR A 132 -6.87 -1.05 7.88
N LYS A 133 -7.58 -0.45 8.82
CA LYS A 133 -8.52 -1.17 9.67
C LYS A 133 -9.78 -1.54 8.88
N ASP A 134 -10.30 -2.74 9.10
CA ASP A 134 -11.57 -3.15 8.50
C ASP A 134 -12.70 -2.27 9.08
N PRO A 135 -13.48 -1.57 8.25
CA PRO A 135 -14.57 -0.72 8.73
C PRO A 135 -15.71 -1.48 9.40
N LYS A 136 -15.83 -2.81 9.15
CA LYS A 136 -16.85 -3.67 9.75
C LYS A 136 -16.34 -4.39 11.00
N ASP A 137 -15.02 -4.57 11.13
CA ASP A 137 -14.38 -5.23 12.26
C ASP A 137 -13.02 -4.58 12.54
N PRO A 138 -12.95 -3.53 13.38
CA PRO A 138 -11.71 -2.80 13.67
C PRO A 138 -10.60 -3.64 14.32
N SER A 139 -10.91 -4.87 14.78
CA SER A 139 -9.88 -5.81 15.25
C SER A 139 -9.06 -6.41 14.11
N LYS A 140 -9.57 -6.34 12.89
CA LYS A 140 -8.92 -6.83 11.67
C LYS A 140 -8.32 -5.69 10.86
N SER A 141 -7.34 -6.05 10.03
CA SER A 141 -6.74 -5.16 9.04
C SER A 141 -6.79 -5.80 7.66
N TYR A 142 -6.77 -4.96 6.64
CA TYR A 142 -6.56 -5.37 5.26
C TYR A 142 -5.51 -4.47 4.62
N THR A 143 -4.94 -4.89 3.51
CA THR A 143 -3.99 -4.09 2.76
C THR A 143 -4.59 -3.60 1.46
N SER A 144 -4.19 -2.40 1.04
CA SER A 144 -4.47 -1.87 -0.28
C SER A 144 -3.19 -1.29 -0.87
N THR A 145 -3.24 -0.85 -2.11
CA THR A 145 -2.12 -0.18 -2.76
C THR A 145 -2.34 1.31 -2.73
N TRP A 146 -1.34 2.04 -2.23
CA TRP A 146 -1.26 3.48 -2.33
C TRP A 146 -0.39 3.84 -3.52
N PHE A 147 -0.76 4.88 -4.26
CA PHE A 147 -0.02 5.38 -5.41
C PHE A 147 0.37 6.83 -5.15
N ASP A 148 1.66 7.09 -5.29
CA ASP A 148 2.22 8.44 -5.38
C ASP A 148 2.79 8.60 -6.79
N MET A 149 2.47 9.70 -7.47
CA MET A 149 3.00 10.01 -8.79
C MET A 149 3.53 11.44 -8.80
N TRP A 150 4.73 11.60 -9.35
CA TRP A 150 5.37 12.90 -9.50
C TRP A 150 5.69 13.20 -10.96
N ARG A 151 5.54 14.47 -11.35
CA ARG A 151 6.16 15.04 -12.55
C ARG A 151 7.52 15.62 -12.17
N ILE A 152 8.57 15.20 -12.88
CA ILE A 152 9.95 15.60 -12.63
C ILE A 152 10.35 16.64 -13.66
N GLU A 153 10.75 17.81 -13.19
CA GLU A 153 11.18 18.97 -13.98
C GLU A 153 12.54 19.43 -13.49
N ASN A 154 13.55 19.47 -14.39
CA ASN A 154 14.89 19.93 -14.08
C ASN A 154 15.50 19.28 -12.81
N GLY A 155 15.27 17.99 -12.62
CA GLY A 155 15.80 17.22 -11.48
C GLY A 155 15.06 17.43 -10.16
N LYS A 156 13.84 18.02 -10.17
CA LYS A 156 12.96 18.20 -9.01
C LYS A 156 11.54 17.80 -9.35
N ALA A 157 10.76 17.44 -8.36
CA ALA A 157 9.33 17.24 -8.53
C ALA A 157 8.61 18.60 -8.58
N GLY A 158 7.88 18.85 -9.67
CA GLY A 158 7.05 20.05 -9.87
C GLY A 158 5.59 19.81 -9.54
N GLU A 159 5.13 18.56 -9.59
CA GLU A 159 3.71 18.23 -9.43
C GLU A 159 3.54 16.82 -8.82
N HIS A 160 2.48 16.62 -8.03
CA HIS A 160 2.21 15.38 -7.32
C HIS A 160 0.74 15.01 -7.30
N TRP A 161 0.46 13.75 -7.52
CA TRP A 161 -0.84 13.10 -7.35
C TRP A 161 -0.72 11.92 -6.40
N ASP A 162 -1.77 11.66 -5.64
CA ASP A 162 -1.89 10.46 -4.81
C ASP A 162 -3.34 9.95 -4.72
N SER A 163 -3.53 8.87 -3.98
CA SER A 163 -4.84 8.23 -3.80
C SER A 163 -5.63 8.79 -2.60
N ALA A 164 -5.26 9.96 -2.06
CA ALA A 164 -5.89 10.50 -0.87
C ALA A 164 -7.35 10.89 -1.12
N MET A 165 -8.19 10.52 -0.17
CA MET A 165 -9.56 11.02 -0.07
C MET A 165 -9.58 12.24 0.84
N LYS A 166 -10.49 13.18 0.59
CA LYS A 166 -10.71 14.33 1.47
C LYS A 166 -11.17 13.83 2.84
N GLN A 167 -10.50 14.31 3.88
CA GLN A 167 -10.85 14.04 5.28
C GLN A 167 -11.72 15.14 5.86
#